data_c0448603633c42a19d64529a625b9e56
#
_entry.id   c0448603633c42a19d64529a625b9e56
#
_cell.length_a   1.000
_cell.length_b   1.000
_cell.length_c   1.000
_cell.angle_alpha   90.00
_cell.angle_beta   90.00
_cell.angle_gamma   90.00
#
_symmetry.space_group_name_H-M   'P 1'
#
loop_
_entity.id
_entity.type
_entity.pdbx_description
1 polymer ?
#
loop_
_entity_poly.entity_id
_entity_poly.type
_entity_poly.pdbx_seq_one_letter_code
_entity_poly.pdbx_strand_id
1 'polypeptide(L)'
;MPESQEDQEVDLAIVRATREVLAERGYAGLTVDAVAATAGIGKAAIYRRYASKQEMIFAATVHDMREQPPPDAGSLRADLAALTRTIAAQLGRAPADVLAGLLADIYADPALSTRFAETFLERERQAVIEVLARAVARGELAVAPDPATVHALLLGPIFAWLLILDGDRAEIPRLTRTVAETAATALLSPPD
;
A
#
# COMPACT_ATOMS: atom_id res chain seq x y z
N MET A 1 -15.96 20.88 -3.83
CA MET A 1 -17.28 20.41 -3.37
C MET A 1 -17.06 19.16 -2.55
N PRO A 2 -17.56 19.04 -1.31
CA PRO A 2 -17.50 17.76 -0.61
C PRO A 2 -18.29 16.73 -1.41
N GLU A 3 -17.73 15.52 -1.54
CA GLU A 3 -18.41 14.37 -2.14
C GLU A 3 -19.73 14.14 -1.38
N SER A 4 -20.82 13.88 -2.12
CA SER A 4 -22.08 13.59 -1.49
C SER A 4 -22.02 12.23 -0.76
N GLN A 5 -22.80 12.08 0.29
CA GLN A 5 -22.88 10.81 1.03
C GLN A 5 -23.25 9.63 0.10
N GLU A 6 -24.06 9.88 -0.91
CA GLU A 6 -24.43 8.92 -1.96
C GLU A 6 -23.23 8.53 -2.84
N ASP A 7 -22.33 9.49 -3.17
CA ASP A 7 -21.12 9.19 -3.93
C ASP A 7 -20.15 8.30 -3.15
N GLN A 8 -20.00 8.54 -1.85
CA GLN A 8 -19.17 7.70 -0.96
C GLN A 8 -19.73 6.28 -0.82
N GLU A 9 -21.06 6.13 -0.72
CA GLU A 9 -21.69 4.81 -0.65
C GLU A 9 -21.49 4.00 -1.92
N VAL A 10 -21.60 4.65 -3.09
CA VAL A 10 -21.32 4.01 -4.39
C VAL A 10 -19.85 3.62 -4.52
N ASP A 11 -18.91 4.45 -4.09
CA ASP A 11 -17.48 4.11 -4.12
C ASP A 11 -17.17 2.92 -3.23
N LEU A 12 -17.71 2.88 -2.02
CA LEU A 12 -17.58 1.74 -1.12
C LEU A 12 -18.18 0.45 -1.69
N ALA A 13 -19.31 0.55 -2.41
CA ALA A 13 -19.92 -0.60 -3.07
C ALA A 13 -19.03 -1.14 -4.20
N ILE A 14 -18.43 -0.26 -5.01
CA ILE A 14 -17.50 -0.65 -6.08
C ILE A 14 -16.24 -1.30 -5.48
N VAL A 15 -15.65 -0.71 -4.44
CA VAL A 15 -14.46 -1.25 -3.77
C VAL A 15 -14.72 -2.65 -3.23
N ARG A 16 -15.84 -2.86 -2.53
CA ARG A 16 -16.23 -4.18 -1.99
C ARG A 16 -16.43 -5.21 -3.10
N ALA A 17 -17.21 -4.86 -4.13
CA ALA A 17 -17.47 -5.74 -5.26
C ALA A 17 -16.18 -6.09 -6.04
N THR A 18 -15.28 -5.13 -6.21
CA THR A 18 -13.97 -5.36 -6.85
C THR A 18 -13.16 -6.38 -6.06
N ARG A 19 -13.10 -6.28 -4.74
CA ARG A 19 -12.38 -7.23 -3.88
C ARG A 19 -12.99 -8.63 -3.92
N GLU A 20 -14.31 -8.71 -3.91
CA GLU A 20 -15.04 -9.98 -4.01
C GLU A 20 -14.75 -10.68 -5.34
N VAL A 21 -14.85 -9.97 -6.47
CA VAL A 21 -14.54 -10.51 -7.79
C VAL A 21 -13.07 -10.89 -7.92
N LEU A 22 -12.13 -10.10 -7.34
CA LEU A 22 -10.71 -10.46 -7.29
C LEU A 22 -10.46 -11.74 -6.51
N ALA A 23 -11.12 -11.91 -5.37
CA ALA A 23 -10.98 -13.11 -4.54
C ALA A 23 -11.53 -14.37 -5.24
N GLU A 24 -12.63 -14.23 -6.02
CA GLU A 24 -13.26 -15.34 -6.71
C GLU A 24 -12.56 -15.71 -8.03
N ARG A 25 -12.10 -14.73 -8.80
CA ARG A 25 -11.68 -14.91 -10.21
C ARG A 25 -10.24 -14.53 -10.50
N GLY A 26 -9.53 -14.01 -9.50
CA GLY A 26 -8.17 -13.48 -9.67
C GLY A 26 -8.10 -12.24 -10.54
N TYR A 27 -6.88 -11.76 -10.78
CA TYR A 27 -6.62 -10.54 -11.55
C TYR A 27 -7.08 -10.65 -13.01
N ALA A 28 -6.72 -11.75 -13.68
CA ALA A 28 -7.06 -11.97 -15.10
C ALA A 28 -8.57 -12.12 -15.33
N GLY A 29 -9.29 -12.75 -14.39
CA GLY A 29 -10.72 -13.02 -14.48
C GLY A 29 -11.63 -11.84 -14.09
N LEU A 30 -11.10 -10.78 -13.52
CA LEU A 30 -11.87 -9.60 -13.18
C LEU A 30 -12.27 -8.82 -14.42
N THR A 31 -13.57 -8.50 -14.54
CA THR A 31 -14.12 -7.61 -15.57
C THR A 31 -14.99 -6.54 -14.93
N VAL A 32 -15.09 -5.37 -15.57
CA VAL A 32 -15.98 -4.29 -15.10
C VAL A 32 -17.44 -4.73 -15.06
N ASP A 33 -17.83 -5.66 -15.97
CA ASP A 33 -19.16 -6.27 -15.99
C ASP A 33 -19.45 -7.07 -14.72
N ALA A 34 -18.51 -7.91 -14.30
CA ALA A 34 -18.64 -8.69 -13.09
C ALA A 34 -18.76 -7.78 -11.85
N VAL A 35 -17.91 -6.76 -11.77
CA VAL A 35 -17.96 -5.79 -10.65
C VAL A 35 -19.28 -5.03 -10.64
N ALA A 36 -19.76 -4.54 -11.78
CA ALA A 36 -21.04 -3.85 -11.89
C ALA A 36 -22.22 -4.73 -11.44
N ALA A 37 -22.22 -6.00 -11.85
CA ALA A 37 -23.24 -6.98 -11.45
C ALA A 37 -23.19 -7.26 -9.93
N THR A 38 -22.00 -7.48 -9.37
CA THR A 38 -21.81 -7.73 -7.94
C THR A 38 -22.19 -6.51 -7.09
N ALA A 39 -21.82 -5.29 -7.54
CA ALA A 39 -22.16 -4.05 -6.85
C ALA A 39 -23.63 -3.61 -7.00
N GLY A 40 -24.38 -4.22 -7.92
CA GLY A 40 -25.77 -3.84 -8.22
C GLY A 40 -25.90 -2.47 -8.90
N ILE A 41 -24.88 -2.02 -9.64
CA ILE A 41 -24.83 -0.71 -10.29
C ILE A 41 -24.58 -0.81 -11.80
N GLY A 42 -24.87 0.26 -12.54
CA GLY A 42 -24.55 0.33 -13.97
C GLY A 42 -23.06 0.57 -14.23
N LYS A 43 -22.49 -0.04 -15.29
CA LYS A 43 -21.11 0.22 -15.73
C LYS A 43 -20.76 1.71 -15.88
N ALA A 44 -21.72 2.53 -16.34
CA ALA A 44 -21.53 3.97 -16.48
C ALA A 44 -21.18 4.65 -15.14
N ALA A 45 -21.68 4.13 -14.01
CA ALA A 45 -21.34 4.64 -12.70
C ALA A 45 -19.89 4.32 -12.32
N ILE A 46 -19.38 3.16 -12.73
CA ILE A 46 -17.96 2.77 -12.54
C ILE A 46 -17.06 3.66 -13.40
N TYR A 47 -17.35 3.79 -14.71
CA TYR A 47 -16.51 4.58 -15.62
C TYR A 47 -16.51 6.10 -15.35
N ARG A 48 -17.50 6.62 -14.64
CA ARG A 48 -17.45 8.01 -14.16
C ARG A 48 -16.41 8.24 -13.05
N ARG A 49 -16.02 7.17 -12.32
CA ARG A 49 -15.12 7.22 -11.17
C ARG A 49 -13.72 6.71 -11.47
N TYR A 50 -13.64 5.71 -12.31
CA TYR A 50 -12.39 5.03 -12.66
C TYR A 50 -12.23 4.99 -14.18
N ALA A 51 -11.16 5.57 -14.70
CA ALA A 51 -10.90 5.64 -16.13
C ALA A 51 -10.60 4.26 -16.75
N SER A 52 -10.17 3.28 -15.94
CA SER A 52 -9.85 1.94 -16.40
C SER A 52 -10.14 0.88 -15.33
N LYS A 53 -10.18 -0.40 -15.77
CA LYS A 53 -10.23 -1.56 -14.87
C LYS A 53 -9.05 -1.55 -13.87
N GLN A 54 -7.88 -1.21 -14.35
CA GLN A 54 -6.65 -1.17 -13.56
C GLN A 54 -6.72 -0.11 -12.46
N GLU A 55 -7.23 1.06 -12.79
CA GLU A 55 -7.45 2.13 -11.80
C GLU A 55 -8.46 1.72 -10.72
N MET A 56 -9.54 1.05 -11.12
CA MET A 56 -10.53 0.52 -10.17
C MET A 56 -9.92 -0.54 -9.24
N ILE A 57 -9.12 -1.47 -9.78
CA ILE A 57 -8.42 -2.49 -8.98
C ILE A 57 -7.43 -1.83 -8.03
N PHE A 58 -6.64 -0.87 -8.51
CA PHE A 58 -5.71 -0.11 -7.69
C PHE A 58 -6.42 0.60 -6.54
N ALA A 59 -7.48 1.35 -6.84
CA ALA A 59 -8.27 2.05 -5.83
C ALA A 59 -8.83 1.09 -4.77
N ALA A 60 -9.35 -0.07 -5.19
CA ALA A 60 -9.86 -1.08 -4.27
C ALA A 60 -8.77 -1.70 -3.39
N THR A 61 -7.55 -1.85 -3.94
CA THR A 61 -6.41 -2.40 -3.20
C THR A 61 -5.90 -1.44 -2.13
N VAL A 62 -5.90 -0.13 -2.42
CA VAL A 62 -5.33 0.90 -1.53
C VAL A 62 -6.37 1.65 -0.69
N HIS A 63 -7.66 1.35 -0.84
CA HIS A 63 -8.76 2.10 -0.21
C HIS A 63 -8.61 2.24 1.31
N ASP A 64 -8.34 1.13 2.00
CA ASP A 64 -8.23 1.11 3.47
C ASP A 64 -6.90 1.69 3.98
N MET A 65 -5.97 2.00 3.07
CA MET A 65 -4.69 2.60 3.41
C MET A 65 -4.82 4.12 3.65
N ARG A 66 -5.97 4.69 3.31
CA ARG A 66 -6.18 6.15 3.31
C ARG A 66 -6.32 6.77 4.69
N GLU A 67 -6.58 6.00 5.75
CA GLU A 67 -7.08 6.55 7.02
C GLU A 67 -6.14 6.38 8.22
N GLN A 68 -4.99 5.72 8.09
CA GLN A 68 -4.13 5.52 9.25
C GLN A 68 -3.03 6.57 9.31
N PRO A 69 -2.96 7.36 10.40
CA PRO A 69 -1.83 8.26 10.62
C PRO A 69 -0.54 7.45 10.79
N PRO A 70 0.63 8.02 10.46
CA PRO A 70 1.91 7.38 10.70
C PRO A 70 2.06 6.98 12.16
N PRO A 71 2.62 5.79 12.45
CA PRO A 71 2.75 5.30 13.81
C PRO A 71 3.61 6.25 14.66
N ASP A 72 3.16 6.55 15.87
CA ASP A 72 3.92 7.25 16.90
C ASP A 72 3.99 6.37 18.16
N ALA A 73 4.98 5.51 18.19
CA ALA A 73 5.18 4.52 19.25
C ALA A 73 6.29 4.91 20.23
N GLY A 74 6.76 6.17 20.17
CA GLY A 74 7.66 6.79 21.13
C GLY A 74 9.15 6.58 20.88
N SER A 75 9.56 5.81 19.87
CA SER A 75 10.96 5.68 19.45
C SER A 75 11.07 5.31 17.97
N LEU A 76 12.19 5.65 17.32
CA LEU A 76 12.44 5.28 15.92
C LEU A 76 12.28 3.76 15.70
N ARG A 77 12.82 2.95 16.59
CA ARG A 77 12.73 1.48 16.51
C ARG A 77 11.27 1.00 16.56
N ALA A 78 10.48 1.54 17.46
CA ALA A 78 9.08 1.17 17.62
C ALA A 78 8.21 1.70 16.45
N ASP A 79 8.49 2.91 15.97
CA ASP A 79 7.82 3.54 14.84
C ASP A 79 8.08 2.74 13.54
N LEU A 80 9.35 2.38 13.26
CA LEU A 80 9.72 1.55 12.10
C LEU A 80 9.08 0.16 12.19
N ALA A 81 9.03 -0.45 13.37
CA ALA A 81 8.37 -1.73 13.56
C ALA A 81 6.86 -1.66 13.28
N ALA A 82 6.19 -0.59 13.69
CA ALA A 82 4.78 -0.37 13.42
C ALA A 82 4.54 -0.09 11.94
N LEU A 83 5.36 0.76 11.31
CA LEU A 83 5.28 1.08 9.88
C LEU A 83 5.49 -0.16 9.01
N THR A 84 6.52 -0.97 9.33
CA THR A 84 6.80 -2.22 8.60
C THR A 84 5.64 -3.21 8.69
N ARG A 85 4.99 -3.33 9.86
CA ARG A 85 3.78 -4.15 10.01
C ARG A 85 2.63 -3.63 9.18
N THR A 86 2.44 -2.30 9.11
CA THR A 86 1.41 -1.69 8.27
C THR A 86 1.63 -2.00 6.81
N ILE A 87 2.86 -1.81 6.28
CA ILE A 87 3.24 -2.15 4.91
C ILE A 87 2.94 -3.64 4.62
N ALA A 88 3.36 -4.53 5.52
CA ALA A 88 3.12 -5.96 5.33
C ALA A 88 1.63 -6.34 5.35
N ALA A 89 0.85 -5.73 6.25
CA ALA A 89 -0.59 -5.94 6.30
C ALA A 89 -1.29 -5.46 5.04
N GLN A 90 -0.84 -4.36 4.46
CA GLN A 90 -1.36 -3.81 3.21
C GLN A 90 -1.06 -4.73 2.03
N LEU A 91 0.22 -5.09 1.82
CA LEU A 91 0.62 -6.01 0.76
C LEU A 91 -0.01 -7.40 0.92
N GLY A 92 -0.18 -7.86 2.15
CA GLY A 92 -0.77 -9.16 2.46
C GLY A 92 -2.28 -9.27 2.22
N ARG A 93 -2.99 -8.16 2.00
CA ARG A 93 -4.46 -8.18 1.75
C ARG A 93 -4.83 -8.71 0.38
N ALA A 94 -4.04 -8.38 -0.64
CA ALA A 94 -4.27 -8.84 -1.98
C ALA A 94 -3.57 -10.19 -2.24
N PRO A 95 -4.17 -11.09 -3.03
CA PRO A 95 -3.47 -12.26 -3.56
C PRO A 95 -2.23 -11.86 -4.37
N ALA A 96 -1.21 -12.73 -4.42
CA ALA A 96 0.05 -12.42 -5.10
C ALA A 96 -0.12 -12.16 -6.61
N ASP A 97 -1.02 -12.89 -7.27
CA ASP A 97 -1.36 -12.70 -8.68
C ASP A 97 -2.00 -11.34 -8.96
N VAL A 98 -2.80 -10.82 -8.02
CA VAL A 98 -3.40 -9.48 -8.10
C VAL A 98 -2.33 -8.40 -8.01
N LEU A 99 -1.41 -8.52 -7.07
CA LEU A 99 -0.31 -7.56 -6.93
C LEU A 99 0.63 -7.60 -8.14
N ALA A 100 0.99 -8.80 -8.62
CA ALA A 100 1.85 -8.96 -9.78
C ALA A 100 1.20 -8.40 -11.06
N GLY A 101 -0.08 -8.71 -11.29
CA GLY A 101 -0.83 -8.19 -12.43
C GLY A 101 -0.98 -6.67 -12.40
N LEU A 102 -1.32 -6.10 -11.24
CA LEU A 102 -1.42 -4.66 -11.06
C LEU A 102 -0.09 -3.94 -11.31
N LEU A 103 1.02 -4.50 -10.80
CA LEU A 103 2.35 -3.94 -11.06
C LEU A 103 2.73 -3.99 -12.54
N ALA A 104 2.45 -5.11 -13.22
CA ALA A 104 2.71 -5.23 -14.65
C ALA A 104 1.94 -4.13 -15.43
N ASP A 105 0.67 -3.89 -15.10
CA ASP A 105 -0.12 -2.84 -15.73
C ASP A 105 0.37 -1.43 -15.37
N ILE A 106 0.80 -1.18 -14.12
CA ILE A 106 1.40 0.09 -13.71
C ILE A 106 2.67 0.38 -14.53
N TYR A 107 3.53 -0.61 -14.75
CA TYR A 107 4.74 -0.44 -15.57
C TYR A 107 4.44 -0.27 -17.06
N ALA A 108 3.35 -0.86 -17.56
CA ALA A 108 2.96 -0.78 -18.96
C ALA A 108 2.22 0.53 -19.33
N ASP A 109 1.57 1.19 -18.36
CA ASP A 109 0.77 2.40 -18.56
C ASP A 109 1.35 3.60 -17.81
N PRO A 110 1.95 4.60 -18.53
CA PRO A 110 2.52 5.78 -17.90
C PRO A 110 1.51 6.60 -17.09
N ALA A 111 0.24 6.65 -17.48
CA ALA A 111 -0.78 7.40 -16.75
C ALA A 111 -1.10 6.71 -15.42
N LEU A 112 -1.20 5.38 -15.42
CA LEU A 112 -1.41 4.59 -14.21
C LEU A 112 -0.19 4.66 -13.29
N SER A 113 1.03 4.63 -13.86
CA SER A 113 2.29 4.80 -13.12
C SER A 113 2.35 6.16 -12.40
N THR A 114 2.01 7.25 -13.10
CA THR A 114 1.95 8.59 -12.50
C THR A 114 0.97 8.64 -11.34
N ARG A 115 -0.25 8.13 -11.53
CA ARG A 115 -1.24 8.09 -10.45
C ARG A 115 -0.81 7.25 -9.26
N PHE A 116 -0.18 6.10 -9.52
CA PHE A 116 0.37 5.26 -8.45
C PHE A 116 1.41 6.01 -7.63
N ALA A 117 2.32 6.71 -8.32
CA ALA A 117 3.34 7.51 -7.66
C ALA A 117 2.75 8.65 -6.82
N GLU A 118 1.82 9.43 -7.38
CA GLU A 118 1.21 10.58 -6.73
C GLU A 118 0.26 10.23 -5.58
N THR A 119 -0.42 9.09 -5.67
CA THR A 119 -1.42 8.71 -4.66
C THR A 119 -0.88 7.76 -3.61
N PHE A 120 -0.17 6.74 -4.01
CA PHE A 120 0.30 5.69 -3.12
C PHE A 120 1.73 5.93 -2.62
N LEU A 121 2.70 6.03 -3.54
CA LEU A 121 4.11 6.18 -3.14
C LEU A 121 4.37 7.46 -2.37
N GLU A 122 3.73 8.57 -2.76
CA GLU A 122 3.90 9.85 -2.06
C GLU A 122 3.37 9.77 -0.63
N ARG A 123 2.25 9.10 -0.41
CA ARG A 123 1.71 8.90 0.94
C ARG A 123 2.61 8.02 1.82
N GLU A 124 3.08 6.91 1.27
CA GLU A 124 4.02 6.04 1.99
C GLU A 124 5.31 6.79 2.33
N ARG A 125 5.80 7.58 1.39
CA ARG A 125 6.95 8.45 1.59
C ARG A 125 6.70 9.49 2.69
N GLN A 126 5.52 10.10 2.71
CA GLN A 126 5.16 11.08 3.74
C GLN A 126 5.11 10.44 5.13
N ALA A 127 4.57 9.22 5.25
CA ALA A 127 4.58 8.50 6.52
C ALA A 127 6.01 8.23 7.04
N VAL A 128 6.93 7.88 6.13
CA VAL A 128 8.36 7.73 6.48
C VAL A 128 8.96 9.07 6.92
N ILE A 129 8.70 10.16 6.18
CA ILE A 129 9.20 11.51 6.54
C ILE A 129 8.77 11.88 7.95
N GLU A 130 7.51 11.67 8.33
CA GLU A 130 7.00 12.01 9.64
C GLU A 130 7.64 11.18 10.75
N VAL A 131 7.84 9.88 10.53
CA VAL A 131 8.57 9.00 11.46
C VAL A 131 10.00 9.51 11.68
N LEU A 132 10.73 9.81 10.60
CA LEU A 132 12.10 10.30 10.67
C LEU A 132 12.20 11.68 11.33
N ALA A 133 11.28 12.59 11.02
CA ALA A 133 11.24 13.92 11.63
C ALA A 133 11.04 13.83 13.15
N ARG A 134 10.16 12.94 13.63
CA ARG A 134 9.99 12.70 15.07
C ARG A 134 11.24 12.13 15.71
N ALA A 135 11.93 11.20 15.04
CA ALA A 135 13.19 10.65 15.56
C ALA A 135 14.28 11.73 15.69
N VAL A 136 14.37 12.66 14.74
CA VAL A 136 15.26 13.82 14.86
C VAL A 136 14.83 14.73 16.02
N ALA A 137 13.54 15.02 16.15
CA ALA A 137 13.02 15.86 17.24
C ALA A 137 13.26 15.26 18.63
N ARG A 138 13.27 13.92 18.74
CA ARG A 138 13.61 13.20 19.98
C ARG A 138 15.12 13.06 20.21
N GLY A 139 15.96 13.50 19.27
CA GLY A 139 17.43 13.39 19.37
C GLY A 139 17.96 11.98 19.10
N GLU A 140 17.14 11.07 18.55
CA GLU A 140 17.57 9.72 18.18
C GLU A 140 18.40 9.71 16.89
N LEU A 141 18.13 10.65 16.00
CA LEU A 141 18.88 10.89 14.76
C LEU A 141 19.43 12.31 14.76
N ALA A 142 20.70 12.50 14.36
CA ALA A 142 21.28 13.82 14.17
C ALA A 142 20.70 14.54 12.95
N VAL A 143 20.45 13.79 11.86
CA VAL A 143 19.87 14.24 10.59
C VAL A 143 18.94 13.16 10.06
N ALA A 144 17.84 13.55 9.47
CA ALA A 144 16.94 12.60 8.81
C ALA A 144 17.63 11.99 7.57
N PRO A 145 17.71 10.65 7.46
CA PRO A 145 18.20 9.99 6.26
C PRO A 145 17.19 10.17 5.09
N ASP A 146 17.62 9.80 3.88
CA ASP A 146 16.75 9.85 2.71
C ASP A 146 15.50 8.97 2.88
N PRO A 147 14.28 9.56 2.85
CA PRO A 147 13.05 8.81 3.07
C PRO A 147 12.78 7.73 2.03
N ALA A 148 13.23 7.92 0.77
CA ALA A 148 13.05 6.93 -0.28
C ALA A 148 13.89 5.68 -0.02
N THR A 149 15.12 5.86 0.44
CA THR A 149 16.00 4.75 0.86
C THR A 149 15.40 3.99 2.04
N VAL A 150 14.91 4.69 3.06
CA VAL A 150 14.27 4.05 4.22
C VAL A 150 13.02 3.30 3.80
N HIS A 151 12.16 3.89 2.98
CA HIS A 151 10.97 3.21 2.45
C HIS A 151 11.34 1.93 1.68
N ALA A 152 12.34 2.00 0.80
CA ALA A 152 12.81 0.84 0.04
C ALA A 152 13.34 -0.29 0.94
N LEU A 153 14.04 0.04 2.03
CA LEU A 153 14.53 -0.93 3.01
C LEU A 153 13.39 -1.63 3.76
N LEU A 154 12.29 -0.95 4.03
CA LEU A 154 11.15 -1.53 4.74
C LEU A 154 10.25 -2.34 3.79
N LEU A 155 9.97 -1.81 2.60
CA LEU A 155 9.06 -2.42 1.61
C LEU A 155 9.71 -3.61 0.88
N GLY A 156 10.96 -3.44 0.44
CA GLY A 156 11.64 -4.36 -0.47
C GLY A 156 11.67 -5.82 0.01
N PRO A 157 12.10 -6.13 1.23
CA PRO A 157 12.12 -7.48 1.75
C PRO A 157 10.74 -8.14 1.84
N ILE A 158 9.70 -7.37 2.21
CA ILE A 158 8.32 -7.85 2.30
C ILE A 158 7.78 -8.17 0.91
N PHE A 159 8.03 -7.25 -0.04
CA PHE A 159 7.66 -7.42 -1.43
C PHE A 159 8.34 -8.65 -2.05
N ALA A 160 9.64 -8.79 -1.86
CA ALA A 160 10.40 -9.95 -2.34
C ALA A 160 9.87 -11.26 -1.75
N TRP A 161 9.58 -11.28 -0.44
CA TRP A 161 9.04 -12.46 0.25
C TRP A 161 7.71 -12.91 -0.34
N LEU A 162 6.78 -11.96 -0.54
CA LEU A 162 5.41 -12.26 -0.97
C LEU A 162 5.29 -12.55 -2.48
N LEU A 163 6.10 -11.89 -3.32
CA LEU A 163 5.90 -11.91 -4.78
C LEU A 163 6.99 -12.64 -5.54
N ILE A 164 8.19 -12.76 -4.99
CA ILE A 164 9.34 -13.38 -5.70
C ILE A 164 9.65 -14.75 -5.10
N LEU A 165 9.67 -14.84 -3.77
CA LEU A 165 10.11 -16.05 -3.07
C LEU A 165 8.96 -17.00 -2.70
N ASP A 166 7.70 -16.61 -2.97
CA ASP A 166 6.49 -17.36 -2.58
C ASP A 166 6.53 -17.78 -1.10
N GLY A 167 6.95 -16.83 -0.25
CA GLY A 167 7.23 -17.09 1.16
C GLY A 167 5.97 -17.30 1.98
N ASP A 168 6.06 -18.18 2.98
CA ASP A 168 4.95 -18.46 3.88
C ASP A 168 4.46 -17.18 4.59
N ARG A 169 3.17 -16.90 4.45
CA ARG A 169 2.52 -15.75 5.10
C ARG A 169 2.53 -15.83 6.63
N ALA A 170 2.62 -17.03 7.19
CA ALA A 170 2.76 -17.23 8.63
C ALA A 170 4.08 -16.66 9.19
N GLU A 171 5.11 -16.54 8.34
CA GLU A 171 6.42 -15.98 8.72
C GLU A 171 6.49 -14.43 8.61
N ILE A 172 5.46 -13.77 8.07
CA ILE A 172 5.44 -12.31 7.93
C ILE A 172 5.69 -11.57 9.26
N PRO A 173 5.12 -11.97 10.41
CA PRO A 173 5.40 -11.30 11.68
C PRO A 173 6.88 -11.38 12.11
N ARG A 174 7.57 -12.47 11.76
CA ARG A 174 9.01 -12.61 12.00
C ARG A 174 9.81 -11.76 11.03
N LEU A 175 9.47 -11.81 9.74
CA LEU A 175 10.13 -11.02 8.71
C LEU A 175 10.04 -9.51 9.00
N THR A 176 8.85 -9.00 9.30
CA THR A 176 8.63 -7.58 9.60
C THR A 176 9.45 -7.10 10.80
N ARG A 177 9.57 -7.93 11.84
CA ARG A 177 10.40 -7.64 13.00
C ARG A 177 11.87 -7.53 12.60
N THR A 178 12.39 -8.53 11.88
CA THR A 178 13.79 -8.56 11.43
C THR A 178 14.10 -7.34 10.54
N VAL A 179 13.25 -7.02 9.59
CA VAL A 179 13.40 -5.86 8.69
C VAL A 179 13.47 -4.56 9.49
N ALA A 180 12.51 -4.34 10.39
CA ALA A 180 12.45 -3.12 11.20
C ALA A 180 13.66 -3.00 12.15
N GLU A 181 14.07 -4.07 12.79
CA GLU A 181 15.25 -4.09 13.68
C GLU A 181 16.54 -3.81 12.92
N THR A 182 16.71 -4.41 11.75
CA THR A 182 17.89 -4.18 10.89
C THR A 182 17.92 -2.72 10.42
N ALA A 183 16.81 -2.19 9.93
CA ALA A 183 16.72 -0.79 9.51
C ALA A 183 17.01 0.16 10.68
N ALA A 184 16.38 -0.05 11.83
CA ALA A 184 16.61 0.79 13.02
C ALA A 184 18.07 0.75 13.48
N THR A 185 18.69 -0.42 13.48
CA THR A 185 20.10 -0.58 13.86
C THR A 185 21.02 0.17 12.91
N ALA A 186 20.79 0.04 11.60
CA ALA A 186 21.58 0.73 10.58
C ALA A 186 21.45 2.26 10.70
N LEU A 187 20.24 2.76 10.99
CA LEU A 187 19.98 4.21 11.09
C LEU A 187 20.48 4.82 12.40
N LEU A 188 20.52 4.05 13.49
CA LEU A 188 20.97 4.51 14.82
C LEU A 188 22.48 4.33 15.02
N SER A 189 23.16 3.61 14.13
CA SER A 189 24.62 3.47 14.17
C SER A 189 25.26 4.80 13.72
N PRO A 190 26.34 5.26 14.40
CA PRO A 190 27.05 6.43 13.91
C PRO A 190 27.59 6.17 12.50
N PRO A 191 27.60 7.18 11.62
CA PRO A 191 28.26 7.04 10.33
C PRO A 191 29.77 6.79 10.54
N ASP A 192 30.32 5.86 9.78
CA ASP A 192 31.77 5.60 9.72
C ASP A 192 32.57 6.84 9.27
#